data_1ba2d94f8d6711c3d87cbed008b2de18
#
_entry.id   1ba2d94f8d6711c3d87cbed008b2de18
#
_cell.length_a   1.000
_cell.length_b   1.000
_cell.length_c   1.000
_cell.angle_alpha   90.00
_cell.angle_beta   90.00
_cell.angle_gamma   90.00
#
_symmetry.space_group_name_H-M   'P 1'
#
loop_
_entity.id
_entity.type
_entity.pdbx_description
1 polymer ?
#
loop_
_entity_poly.entity_id
_entity_poly.type
_entity_poly.pdbx_seq_one_letter_code
_entity_poly.pdbx_strand_id
1 'polypeptide(L)'
;MNTAQLSIQQYIKAKDGNRPYLLDQAFASDAVLDMVVHTGSISFPPHVEGIGPIGDVLVRRFGQTFENVYTFCLGLPPEPQARTFQCKWLVGMSDKSSGEARVGCGVYEWQFSAESGLVERLTITIEHMKTLPASDVHCIMKWVSHLDYPWCHPEALVNNSPDIGTLEEVIQYVTADTAI
;
A
#
# COMPACT_ATOMS: atom_id res chain seq x y z
N MET A 1 -4.10 1.83 24.13
CA MET A 1 -3.65 0.67 23.34
C MET A 1 -4.17 0.85 21.93
N ASN A 2 -3.29 0.78 20.94
CA ASN A 2 -3.69 0.84 19.53
C ASN A 2 -4.30 -0.50 19.10
N THR A 3 -5.03 -0.54 17.97
CA THR A 3 -5.52 -1.78 17.38
C THR A 3 -4.78 -2.05 16.08
N ALA A 4 -4.67 -3.32 15.68
CA ALA A 4 -4.06 -3.70 14.41
C ALA A 4 -4.66 -2.92 13.23
N GLN A 5 -5.98 -2.82 13.17
CA GLN A 5 -6.69 -2.04 12.15
C GLN A 5 -6.26 -0.56 12.16
N LEU A 6 -6.20 0.07 13.33
CA LEU A 6 -5.83 1.48 13.45
C LEU A 6 -4.38 1.72 13.02
N SER A 7 -3.45 0.85 13.43
CA SER A 7 -2.04 0.94 13.00
C SER A 7 -1.89 0.88 11.50
N ILE A 8 -2.58 -0.04 10.82
CA ILE A 8 -2.59 -0.11 9.36
C ILE A 8 -3.17 1.17 8.74
N GLN A 9 -4.30 1.66 9.24
CA GLN A 9 -4.93 2.88 8.73
C GLN A 9 -4.01 4.11 8.89
N GLN A 10 -3.30 4.24 10.00
CA GLN A 10 -2.36 5.34 10.21
C GLN A 10 -1.17 5.25 9.26
N TYR A 11 -0.65 4.05 9.02
CA TYR A 11 0.39 3.86 8.01
C TYR A 11 -0.07 4.28 6.60
N ILE A 12 -1.25 3.83 6.16
CA ILE A 12 -1.77 4.20 4.83
C ILE A 12 -1.96 5.71 4.72
N LYS A 13 -2.53 6.36 5.74
CA LYS A 13 -2.70 7.83 5.77
C LYS A 13 -1.35 8.57 5.77
N ALA A 14 -0.35 8.06 6.51
CA ALA A 14 0.99 8.62 6.54
C ALA A 14 1.62 8.60 5.15
N LYS A 15 1.58 7.44 4.50
CA LYS A 15 2.18 7.23 3.18
C LYS A 15 1.45 8.01 2.09
N ASP A 16 0.17 7.85 1.97
CA ASP A 16 -0.62 8.44 0.87
C ASP A 16 -0.71 9.96 1.00
N GLY A 17 -0.75 10.48 2.21
CA GLY A 17 -0.84 11.93 2.47
C GLY A 17 0.49 12.63 2.72
N ASN A 18 1.62 11.93 2.64
CA ASN A 18 2.95 12.44 3.02
C ASN A 18 2.93 13.09 4.42
N ARG A 19 2.47 12.31 5.42
CA ARG A 19 2.32 12.74 6.81
C ARG A 19 3.15 11.87 7.75
N PRO A 20 4.49 11.98 7.74
CA PRO A 20 5.36 11.07 8.51
C PRO A 20 5.12 11.08 10.02
N TYR A 21 4.57 12.15 10.59
CA TYR A 21 4.25 12.21 12.01
C TYR A 21 3.22 11.16 12.47
N LEU A 22 2.39 10.63 11.54
CA LEU A 22 1.42 9.59 11.85
C LEU A 22 2.06 8.21 12.09
N LEU A 23 3.33 8.05 11.71
CA LEU A 23 4.03 6.76 11.87
C LEU A 23 4.20 6.35 13.33
N ASP A 24 4.29 7.29 14.25
CA ASP A 24 4.32 7.02 15.70
C ASP A 24 3.04 6.34 16.20
N GLN A 25 1.94 6.46 15.43
CA GLN A 25 0.67 5.80 15.70
C GLN A 25 0.49 4.49 14.90
N ALA A 26 1.47 4.13 14.10
CA ALA A 26 1.45 2.93 13.25
C ALA A 26 2.53 1.92 13.67
N PHE A 27 3.76 2.37 13.85
CA PHE A 27 4.93 1.52 14.06
C PHE A 27 5.54 1.67 15.47
N ALA A 28 6.07 0.56 15.98
CA ALA A 28 6.98 0.58 17.12
C ALA A 28 8.29 1.29 16.72
N SER A 29 8.98 1.89 17.70
CA SER A 29 10.20 2.68 17.46
C SER A 29 11.32 1.89 16.79
N ASP A 30 11.40 0.59 17.06
CA ASP A 30 12.38 -0.38 16.56
C ASP A 30 11.80 -1.31 15.47
N ALA A 31 10.69 -0.92 14.87
CA ALA A 31 10.03 -1.72 13.82
C ALA A 31 10.96 -2.06 12.66
N VAL A 32 10.67 -3.16 12.00
CA VAL A 32 11.42 -3.68 10.85
C VAL A 32 10.54 -3.67 9.61
N LEU A 33 11.11 -3.18 8.50
CA LEU A 33 10.51 -3.24 7.18
C LEU A 33 11.35 -4.15 6.27
N ASP A 34 10.70 -5.13 5.67
CA ASP A 34 11.27 -5.96 4.62
C ASP A 34 10.53 -5.70 3.30
N MET A 35 11.29 -5.50 2.21
CA MET A 35 10.75 -5.25 0.88
C MET A 35 11.12 -6.39 -0.07
N VAL A 36 10.12 -7.00 -0.70
CA VAL A 36 10.28 -8.03 -1.74
C VAL A 36 9.70 -7.46 -3.03
N VAL A 37 10.55 -7.20 -4.02
CA VAL A 37 10.15 -6.52 -5.27
C VAL A 37 10.34 -7.46 -6.45
N HIS A 38 9.23 -7.87 -7.08
CA HIS A 38 9.20 -8.78 -8.24
C HIS A 38 9.04 -8.06 -9.58
N THR A 39 9.26 -6.75 -9.62
CA THR A 39 9.17 -5.91 -10.82
C THR A 39 10.39 -5.00 -10.94
N GLY A 40 10.77 -4.67 -12.18
CA GLY A 40 11.88 -3.75 -12.44
C GLY A 40 11.49 -2.26 -12.49
N SER A 41 10.20 -1.94 -12.37
CA SER A 41 9.69 -0.56 -12.57
C SER A 41 9.68 0.29 -11.31
N ILE A 42 10.01 -0.28 -10.16
CA ILE A 42 10.14 0.42 -8.87
C ILE A 42 11.24 -0.25 -8.04
N SER A 43 11.90 0.52 -7.17
CA SER A 43 13.00 0.02 -6.35
C SER A 43 12.90 0.54 -4.92
N PHE A 44 13.22 -0.33 -3.97
CA PHE A 44 13.29 -0.03 -2.53
C PHE A 44 14.48 -0.75 -1.88
N PRO A 45 15.03 -0.22 -0.78
CA PRO A 45 15.94 -0.97 0.06
C PRO A 45 15.27 -2.27 0.54
N PRO A 46 15.95 -3.43 0.51
CA PRO A 46 15.32 -4.71 0.87
C PRO A 46 15.04 -4.87 2.35
N HIS A 47 15.74 -4.13 3.21
CA HIS A 47 15.61 -4.22 4.67
C HIS A 47 15.90 -2.87 5.31
N VAL A 48 15.02 -2.45 6.22
CA VAL A 48 15.13 -1.17 6.95
C VAL A 48 14.70 -1.38 8.40
N GLU A 49 15.47 -0.86 9.35
CA GLU A 49 15.19 -0.93 10.77
C GLU A 49 14.96 0.46 11.38
N GLY A 50 13.96 0.54 12.25
CA GLY A 50 13.60 1.75 12.98
C GLY A 50 12.59 2.64 12.24
N ILE A 51 11.74 3.29 13.03
CA ILE A 51 10.65 4.14 12.54
C ILE A 51 11.13 5.33 11.69
N GLY A 52 12.29 5.92 12.06
CA GLY A 52 12.86 7.04 11.31
C GLY A 52 13.24 6.65 9.88
N PRO A 53 14.13 5.66 9.68
CA PRO A 53 14.48 5.14 8.35
C PRO A 53 13.28 4.58 7.57
N ILE A 54 12.34 3.91 8.22
CA ILE A 54 11.09 3.46 7.59
C ILE A 54 10.30 4.66 7.05
N GLY A 55 10.18 5.72 7.84
CA GLY A 55 9.52 6.96 7.43
C GLY A 55 10.20 7.64 6.24
N ASP A 56 11.53 7.59 6.20
CA ASP A 56 12.28 8.13 5.05
C ASP A 56 11.98 7.35 3.77
N VAL A 57 11.94 6.03 3.83
CA VAL A 57 11.71 5.17 2.65
C VAL A 57 10.25 5.22 2.20
N LEU A 58 9.29 4.97 3.11
CA LEU A 58 7.89 4.75 2.76
C LEU A 58 7.07 6.04 2.66
N VAL A 59 7.53 7.14 3.26
CA VAL A 59 6.76 8.38 3.31
C VAL A 59 7.50 9.53 2.64
N ARG A 60 8.66 9.94 3.14
CA ARG A 60 9.34 11.15 2.67
C ARG A 60 9.86 11.03 1.24
N ARG A 61 10.67 10.00 0.95
CA ARG A 61 11.20 9.76 -0.41
C ARG A 61 10.09 9.35 -1.38
N PHE A 62 9.16 8.54 -0.92
CA PHE A 62 8.00 8.15 -1.70
C PHE A 62 7.19 9.40 -2.13
N GLY A 63 6.91 10.32 -1.21
CA GLY A 63 6.21 11.57 -1.49
C GLY A 63 6.99 12.57 -2.33
N GLN A 64 8.31 12.42 -2.47
CA GLN A 64 9.10 13.22 -3.42
C GLN A 64 8.88 12.77 -4.87
N THR A 65 8.60 11.50 -5.08
CA THR A 65 8.46 10.89 -6.41
C THR A 65 7.01 10.84 -6.86
N PHE A 66 6.10 10.46 -5.96
CA PHE A 66 4.70 10.19 -6.29
C PHE A 66 3.74 11.17 -5.61
N GLU A 67 2.59 11.37 -6.26
CA GLU A 67 1.47 12.15 -5.78
C GLU A 67 0.14 11.50 -6.18
N ASN A 68 -0.99 12.03 -5.71
CA ASN A 68 -2.33 11.47 -5.96
C ASN A 68 -2.42 10.00 -5.55
N VAL A 69 -1.83 9.64 -4.40
CA VAL A 69 -1.67 8.26 -3.97
C VAL A 69 -2.91 7.76 -3.25
N TYR A 70 -3.45 6.65 -3.74
CA TYR A 70 -4.52 5.88 -3.11
C TYR A 70 -4.06 4.44 -2.94
N THR A 71 -3.80 4.02 -1.69
CA THR A 71 -3.44 2.65 -1.35
C THR A 71 -4.61 1.96 -0.65
N PHE A 72 -4.99 0.80 -1.14
CA PHE A 72 -6.09 -0.01 -0.60
C PHE A 72 -5.55 -1.30 -0.01
N CYS A 73 -6.08 -1.67 1.16
CA CYS A 73 -5.99 -3.02 1.71
C CYS A 73 -7.24 -3.78 1.26
N LEU A 74 -7.06 -4.93 0.63
CA LEU A 74 -8.16 -5.67 0.00
C LEU A 74 -8.78 -6.67 0.97
N GLY A 75 -10.10 -6.58 1.14
CA GLY A 75 -10.86 -7.41 2.05
C GLY A 75 -11.27 -6.69 3.33
N LEU A 76 -11.54 -7.46 4.37
CA LEU A 76 -11.94 -6.95 5.68
C LEU A 76 -10.71 -6.60 6.53
N PRO A 77 -10.83 -5.59 7.43
CA PRO A 77 -9.77 -5.29 8.38
C PRO A 77 -9.53 -6.45 9.36
N PRO A 78 -8.34 -6.51 9.98
CA PRO A 78 -8.04 -7.51 11.01
C PRO A 78 -8.89 -7.28 12.27
N GLU A 79 -9.03 -8.36 13.06
CA GLU A 79 -9.54 -8.25 14.40
C GLU A 79 -8.70 -7.29 15.26
N PRO A 80 -9.30 -6.56 16.21
CA PRO A 80 -8.60 -5.51 16.96
C PRO A 80 -7.32 -5.96 17.67
N GLN A 81 -7.28 -7.22 18.12
CA GLN A 81 -6.16 -7.79 18.86
C GLN A 81 -5.32 -8.78 18.03
N ALA A 82 -5.44 -8.72 16.70
CA ALA A 82 -4.65 -9.56 15.82
C ALA A 82 -3.15 -9.35 16.07
N ARG A 83 -2.40 -10.45 16.11
CA ARG A 83 -0.94 -10.47 16.26
C ARG A 83 -0.22 -10.48 14.94
N THR A 84 -0.88 -11.06 13.96
CA THR A 84 -0.45 -11.12 12.58
C THR A 84 -1.65 -10.85 11.69
N PHE A 85 -1.39 -10.27 10.55
CA PHE A 85 -2.41 -10.07 9.51
C PHE A 85 -1.75 -10.08 8.14
N GLN A 86 -2.48 -10.56 7.16
CA GLN A 86 -2.02 -10.58 5.78
C GLN A 86 -3.17 -10.17 4.87
N CYS A 87 -2.89 -9.30 3.91
CA CYS A 87 -3.86 -8.93 2.88
C CYS A 87 -3.16 -8.56 1.59
N LYS A 88 -3.86 -8.70 0.48
CA LYS A 88 -3.44 -8.08 -0.78
C LYS A 88 -3.64 -6.57 -0.70
N TRP A 89 -2.87 -5.85 -1.49
CA TRP A 89 -3.01 -4.40 -1.64
C TRP A 89 -3.00 -3.98 -3.10
N LEU A 90 -3.59 -2.82 -3.36
CA LEU A 90 -3.51 -2.13 -4.64
C LEU A 90 -3.17 -0.67 -4.39
N VAL A 91 -2.36 -0.07 -5.24
CA VAL A 91 -2.08 1.36 -5.27
C VAL A 91 -2.36 1.94 -6.65
N GLY A 92 -3.02 3.08 -6.68
CA GLY A 92 -3.09 3.97 -7.84
C GLY A 92 -2.48 5.31 -7.49
N MET A 93 -1.60 5.82 -8.34
CA MET A 93 -0.86 7.06 -8.09
C MET A 93 -0.34 7.66 -9.39
N SER A 94 0.26 8.85 -9.32
CA SER A 94 0.97 9.47 -10.44
C SER A 94 2.40 9.85 -10.07
N ASP A 95 3.28 9.84 -11.05
CA ASP A 95 4.68 10.27 -10.94
C ASP A 95 4.76 11.78 -11.14
N LYS A 96 5.40 12.48 -10.19
CA LYS A 96 5.52 13.95 -10.23
C LYS A 96 6.35 14.48 -11.39
N SER A 97 7.36 13.72 -11.81
CA SER A 97 8.29 14.18 -12.85
C SER A 97 7.79 13.89 -14.26
N SER A 98 7.23 12.69 -14.50
CA SER A 98 6.75 12.27 -15.81
C SER A 98 5.26 12.55 -16.03
N GLY A 99 4.48 12.70 -14.98
CA GLY A 99 3.02 12.77 -15.02
C GLY A 99 2.33 11.45 -15.35
N GLU A 100 3.07 10.36 -15.49
CA GLU A 100 2.54 9.03 -15.79
C GLU A 100 1.77 8.46 -14.59
N ALA A 101 0.73 7.67 -14.87
CA ALA A 101 0.07 6.90 -13.83
C ALA A 101 0.86 5.64 -13.47
N ARG A 102 0.76 5.25 -12.21
CA ARG A 102 1.27 3.99 -11.69
C ARG A 102 0.15 3.22 -11.03
N VAL A 103 0.03 1.94 -11.36
CA VAL A 103 -0.89 1.02 -10.69
C VAL A 103 -0.13 -0.23 -10.30
N GLY A 104 -0.09 -0.51 -9.01
CA GLY A 104 0.65 -1.64 -8.46
C GLY A 104 -0.18 -2.47 -7.51
N CYS A 105 0.27 -3.69 -7.26
CA CYS A 105 -0.35 -4.61 -6.33
C CYS A 105 0.66 -5.58 -5.73
N GLY A 106 0.27 -6.20 -4.64
CA GLY A 106 1.08 -7.18 -3.95
C GLY A 106 0.45 -7.63 -2.64
N VAL A 107 1.28 -7.96 -1.67
CA VAL A 107 0.88 -8.48 -0.36
C VAL A 107 1.52 -7.66 0.76
N TYR A 108 0.74 -7.37 1.79
CA TYR A 108 1.21 -6.92 3.10
C TYR A 108 1.16 -8.08 4.09
N GLU A 109 2.24 -8.27 4.84
CA GLU A 109 2.33 -9.18 5.97
C GLU A 109 2.73 -8.38 7.21
N TRP A 110 1.86 -8.36 8.21
CA TRP A 110 1.97 -7.53 9.40
C TRP A 110 2.21 -8.37 10.64
N GLN A 111 3.10 -7.89 11.53
CA GLN A 111 3.23 -8.41 12.89
C GLN A 111 3.08 -7.24 13.87
N PHE A 112 2.25 -7.45 14.89
CA PHE A 112 1.88 -6.41 15.85
C PHE A 112 2.32 -6.74 17.26
N SER A 113 2.74 -5.71 18.00
CA SER A 113 3.04 -5.79 19.42
C SER A 113 1.82 -6.21 20.23
N ALA A 114 2.04 -7.13 21.15
CA ALA A 114 1.05 -7.57 22.11
C ALA A 114 0.56 -6.46 23.03
N GLU A 115 1.48 -5.62 23.40
CA GLU A 115 1.28 -4.62 24.45
C GLU A 115 0.70 -3.33 23.90
N SER A 116 1.23 -2.88 22.74
CA SER A 116 0.87 -1.59 22.17
C SER A 116 -0.10 -1.67 20.99
N GLY A 117 -0.15 -2.80 20.26
CA GLY A 117 -0.87 -2.95 19.00
C GLY A 117 -0.19 -2.26 17.80
N LEU A 118 1.00 -1.68 18.00
CA LEU A 118 1.80 -1.09 16.94
C LEU A 118 2.48 -2.16 16.10
N VAL A 119 2.81 -1.82 14.86
CA VAL A 119 3.53 -2.70 13.94
C VAL A 119 4.97 -2.87 14.40
N GLU A 120 5.40 -4.10 14.64
CA GLU A 120 6.79 -4.48 14.92
C GLU A 120 7.52 -4.92 13.66
N ARG A 121 6.81 -5.53 12.70
CA ARG A 121 7.36 -5.92 11.40
C ARG A 121 6.31 -5.77 10.31
N LEU A 122 6.73 -5.20 9.19
CA LEU A 122 5.96 -5.17 7.96
C LEU A 122 6.81 -5.76 6.84
N THR A 123 6.28 -6.76 6.14
CA THR A 123 6.82 -7.21 4.86
C THR A 123 5.91 -6.73 3.75
N ILE A 124 6.47 -6.03 2.78
CA ILE A 124 5.77 -5.56 1.59
C ILE A 124 6.30 -6.32 0.38
N THR A 125 5.46 -7.14 -0.22
CA THR A 125 5.74 -7.75 -1.51
C THR A 125 5.08 -6.94 -2.61
N ILE A 126 5.84 -6.50 -3.60
CA ILE A 126 5.35 -5.83 -4.81
C ILE A 126 5.40 -6.85 -5.95
N GLU A 127 4.24 -7.31 -6.41
CA GLU A 127 4.13 -8.28 -7.51
C GLU A 127 4.14 -7.58 -8.86
N HIS A 128 3.31 -6.55 -9.00
CA HIS A 128 3.20 -5.78 -10.22
C HIS A 128 3.24 -4.28 -9.91
N MET A 129 3.88 -3.54 -10.82
CA MET A 129 3.84 -2.08 -10.84
C MET A 129 3.81 -1.64 -12.31
N LYS A 130 2.62 -1.30 -12.79
CA LYS A 130 2.39 -0.91 -14.18
C LYS A 130 2.53 0.61 -14.33
N THR A 131 3.16 1.02 -15.41
CA THR A 131 3.26 2.42 -15.83
C THR A 131 2.28 2.64 -16.98
N LEU A 132 1.44 3.66 -16.84
CA LEU A 132 0.45 4.05 -17.84
C LEU A 132 0.74 5.48 -18.32
N PRO A 133 0.40 5.83 -19.57
CA PRO A 133 0.60 7.19 -20.08
C PRO A 133 -0.06 8.25 -19.21
N ALA A 134 0.49 9.45 -19.19
CA ALA A 134 -0.09 10.59 -18.47
C ALA A 134 -1.55 10.88 -18.87
N SER A 135 -1.94 10.56 -20.10
CA SER A 135 -3.32 10.65 -20.59
C SER A 135 -4.31 9.76 -19.83
N ASP A 136 -3.84 8.70 -19.18
CA ASP A 136 -4.69 7.76 -18.42
C ASP A 136 -4.86 8.16 -16.95
N VAL A 137 -4.09 9.13 -16.46
CA VAL A 137 -4.12 9.56 -15.04
C VAL A 137 -5.53 9.92 -14.59
N HIS A 138 -6.27 10.69 -15.38
CA HIS A 138 -7.63 11.09 -15.02
C HIS A 138 -8.56 9.87 -14.88
N CYS A 139 -8.45 8.91 -15.77
CA CYS A 139 -9.22 7.67 -15.74
C CYS A 139 -8.88 6.82 -14.49
N ILE A 140 -7.60 6.67 -14.17
CA ILE A 140 -7.14 5.96 -12.98
C ILE A 140 -7.62 6.68 -11.71
N MET A 141 -7.45 7.99 -11.60
CA MET A 141 -7.88 8.76 -10.44
C MET A 141 -9.39 8.73 -10.25
N LYS A 142 -10.17 8.80 -11.33
CA LYS A 142 -11.62 8.65 -11.28
C LYS A 142 -12.03 7.28 -10.71
N TRP A 143 -11.32 6.23 -11.10
CA TRP A 143 -11.55 4.88 -10.57
C TRP A 143 -11.26 4.81 -9.06
N VAL A 144 -10.00 5.09 -8.68
CA VAL A 144 -9.54 4.86 -7.29
C VAL A 144 -10.17 5.83 -6.28
N SER A 145 -10.50 7.06 -6.68
CA SER A 145 -11.11 8.04 -5.76
C SER A 145 -12.55 7.72 -5.35
N HIS A 146 -13.23 6.80 -6.04
CA HIS A 146 -14.60 6.39 -5.74
C HIS A 146 -14.70 5.07 -4.96
N LEU A 147 -13.57 4.43 -4.68
CA LEU A 147 -13.54 3.18 -3.92
C LEU A 147 -13.54 3.46 -2.40
N ASP A 148 -14.07 2.53 -1.63
CA ASP A 148 -13.94 2.56 -0.17
C ASP A 148 -12.46 2.55 0.22
N TYR A 149 -12.07 3.43 1.15
CA TYR A 149 -10.67 3.69 1.46
C TYR A 149 -10.43 3.72 2.99
N PRO A 150 -9.39 3.08 3.48
CA PRO A 150 -8.37 2.28 2.79
C PRO A 150 -8.75 0.79 2.60
N TRP A 151 -9.85 0.35 3.19
CA TRP A 151 -10.35 -1.02 3.06
C TRP A 151 -11.33 -1.10 1.89
N CYS A 152 -11.01 -1.97 0.92
CA CYS A 152 -11.82 -2.11 -0.28
C CYS A 152 -12.06 -3.61 -0.58
N HIS A 153 -13.31 -3.95 -0.88
CA HIS A 153 -13.61 -5.30 -1.33
C HIS A 153 -13.09 -5.52 -2.76
N PRO A 154 -12.39 -6.64 -3.05
CA PRO A 154 -11.83 -6.88 -4.38
C PRO A 154 -12.84 -6.78 -5.53
N GLU A 155 -14.07 -7.24 -5.32
CA GLU A 155 -15.14 -7.14 -6.33
C GLU A 155 -15.50 -5.68 -6.68
N ALA A 156 -15.60 -4.80 -5.68
CA ALA A 156 -15.90 -3.39 -5.91
C ALA A 156 -14.79 -2.70 -6.73
N LEU A 157 -13.53 -3.06 -6.43
CA LEU A 157 -12.36 -2.59 -7.15
C LEU A 157 -12.42 -3.00 -8.63
N VAL A 158 -12.69 -4.26 -8.90
CA VAL A 158 -12.70 -4.83 -10.26
C VAL A 158 -13.90 -4.32 -11.07
N ASN A 159 -15.08 -4.31 -10.48
CA ASN A 159 -16.31 -3.89 -11.17
C ASN A 159 -16.27 -2.44 -11.67
N ASN A 160 -15.43 -1.60 -11.07
CA ASN A 160 -15.27 -0.20 -11.42
C ASN A 160 -13.96 0.08 -12.17
N SER A 161 -13.14 -0.95 -12.42
CA SER A 161 -11.84 -0.77 -13.10
C SER A 161 -12.02 -0.33 -14.54
N PRO A 162 -11.13 0.57 -15.04
CA PRO A 162 -11.14 0.95 -16.44
C PRO A 162 -10.70 -0.22 -17.34
N ASP A 163 -11.27 -0.27 -18.54
CA ASP A 163 -10.88 -1.24 -19.54
C ASP A 163 -9.57 -0.82 -20.23
N ILE A 164 -8.46 -1.09 -19.52
CA ILE A 164 -7.10 -0.79 -19.99
C ILE A 164 -6.30 -2.10 -19.94
N GLY A 165 -5.84 -2.59 -21.08
CA GLY A 165 -5.12 -3.86 -21.20
C GLY A 165 -3.90 -3.99 -20.30
N THR A 166 -3.17 -2.89 -20.05
CA THR A 166 -2.02 -2.86 -19.15
C THR A 166 -2.37 -3.25 -17.70
N LEU A 167 -3.62 -3.09 -17.27
CA LEU A 167 -4.10 -3.43 -15.93
C LEU A 167 -4.50 -4.90 -15.77
N GLU A 168 -4.56 -5.67 -16.84
CA GLU A 168 -5.10 -7.04 -16.80
C GLU A 168 -4.38 -7.94 -15.80
N GLU A 169 -3.05 -7.92 -15.75
CA GLU A 169 -2.28 -8.71 -14.78
C GLU A 169 -2.54 -8.28 -13.33
N VAL A 170 -2.70 -6.98 -13.09
CA VAL A 170 -3.04 -6.44 -11.77
C VAL A 170 -4.41 -6.92 -11.34
N ILE A 171 -5.41 -6.81 -12.21
CA ILE A 171 -6.78 -7.25 -11.95
C ILE A 171 -6.83 -8.77 -11.70
N GLN A 172 -6.14 -9.56 -12.50
CA GLN A 172 -6.04 -11.01 -12.31
C GLN A 172 -5.40 -11.34 -10.94
N TYR A 173 -4.34 -10.65 -10.57
CA TYR A 173 -3.66 -10.89 -9.30
C TYR A 173 -4.55 -10.59 -8.08
N VAL A 174 -5.26 -9.46 -8.08
CA VAL A 174 -6.08 -9.05 -6.93
C VAL A 174 -7.35 -9.88 -6.79
N THR A 175 -7.83 -10.50 -7.88
CA THR A 175 -9.02 -11.36 -7.88
C THR A 175 -8.72 -12.84 -7.72
N ALA A 176 -7.48 -13.27 -7.91
CA ALA A 176 -7.12 -14.67 -7.76
C ALA A 176 -7.34 -15.16 -6.33
N ASP A 177 -8.04 -16.30 -6.17
CA ASP A 177 -8.20 -17.05 -4.92
C ASP A 177 -6.89 -17.79 -4.57
N THR A 178 -5.78 -17.08 -4.57
CA THR A 178 -4.55 -17.63 -4.01
C THR A 178 -4.63 -17.47 -2.50
N ALA A 179 -4.62 -18.60 -1.79
CA ALA A 179 -4.34 -18.62 -0.37
C ALA A 179 -3.05 -17.80 -0.16
N ILE A 180 -3.19 -16.70 0.55
CA ILE A 180 -2.06 -15.89 0.95
C ILE A 180 -1.37 -16.63 2.09
#